data_4965915f21d2664f96c80e808e645f45
#
_entry.id   4965915f21d2664f96c80e808e645f45
#
_cell.length_a   1.000
_cell.length_b   1.000
_cell.length_c   1.000
_cell.angle_alpha   90.00
_cell.angle_beta   90.00
_cell.angle_gamma   90.00
#
_symmetry.space_group_name_H-M   'P 1'
#
loop_
_entity.id
_entity.type
_entity.pdbx_description
1 polymer ?
#
loop_
_entity_poly.entity_id
_entity_poly.type
_entity_poly.pdbx_seq_one_letter_code
_entity_poly.pdbx_strand_id
1 'polypeptide(L)'
;MSIKSDNWIRRMADQHQMISPFESDQVRYSGDERVISYGTSSYGYDVRCANEFKVFTNVHSKTVDPKNFDNDSFVDMVGDSCIIPPNSFALARTVEWFRIPRSVLTICLGKSTYARCGIIVNVTPLEPEWEGHVTLEFSNTTNLPAKIYANEGVAQMLFFESDEVCATSYADRGGKYQGQTGVTLPKA
;
A
#
# COMPACT_ATOMS: atom_id res chain seq x y z
N MET A 1 -9.00 -12.87 -18.29
CA MET A 1 -8.49 -12.30 -17.00
C MET A 1 -9.59 -12.38 -15.96
N SER A 2 -9.30 -12.96 -14.78
CA SER A 2 -10.30 -13.13 -13.73
C SER A 2 -9.76 -12.67 -12.37
N ILE A 3 -10.62 -12.05 -11.55
CA ILE A 3 -10.33 -11.76 -10.15
C ILE A 3 -10.12 -13.07 -9.38
N LYS A 4 -9.18 -13.07 -8.43
CA LYS A 4 -8.78 -14.26 -7.68
C LYS A 4 -9.42 -14.32 -6.29
N SER A 5 -9.88 -15.52 -5.92
CA SER A 5 -10.53 -15.79 -4.63
C SER A 5 -9.51 -15.96 -3.49
N ASP A 6 -10.03 -15.96 -2.28
CA ASP A 6 -9.28 -16.26 -1.05
C ASP A 6 -8.50 -17.57 -1.11
N ASN A 7 -9.08 -18.64 -1.68
CA ASN A 7 -8.39 -19.92 -1.85
C ASN A 7 -7.17 -19.82 -2.76
N TRP A 8 -7.25 -19.02 -3.81
CA TRP A 8 -6.12 -18.78 -4.70
C TRP A 8 -5.06 -17.94 -3.98
N ILE A 9 -5.47 -16.89 -3.25
CA ILE A 9 -4.56 -15.98 -2.51
C ILE A 9 -3.77 -16.78 -1.46
N ARG A 10 -4.44 -17.63 -0.65
CA ARG A 10 -3.79 -18.50 0.34
C ARG A 10 -2.76 -19.43 -0.31
N ARG A 11 -3.13 -20.08 -1.42
CA ARG A 11 -2.21 -20.97 -2.15
C ARG A 11 -0.98 -20.23 -2.70
N MET A 12 -1.17 -19.03 -3.24
CA MET A 12 -0.06 -18.22 -3.77
C MET A 12 0.85 -17.67 -2.65
N ALA A 13 0.29 -17.30 -1.52
CA ALA A 13 1.07 -16.89 -0.35
C ALA A 13 1.91 -18.05 0.20
N ASP A 14 1.33 -19.24 0.33
CA ASP A 14 2.00 -20.45 0.85
C ASP A 14 3.08 -20.97 -0.11
N GLN A 15 2.74 -21.19 -1.39
CA GLN A 15 3.61 -21.86 -2.35
C GLN A 15 4.64 -20.93 -3.01
N HIS A 16 4.33 -19.63 -3.14
CA HIS A 16 5.15 -18.65 -3.88
C HIS A 16 5.58 -17.45 -3.03
N GLN A 17 5.21 -17.43 -1.74
CA GLN A 17 5.50 -16.29 -0.86
C GLN A 17 5.04 -14.95 -1.46
N MET A 18 3.90 -14.96 -2.17
CA MET A 18 3.38 -13.78 -2.85
C MET A 18 3.13 -12.61 -1.88
N ILE A 19 2.78 -12.91 -0.63
CA ILE A 19 2.55 -11.96 0.46
C ILE A 19 3.27 -12.44 1.72
N SER A 20 4.08 -11.60 2.34
CA SER A 20 4.81 -11.95 3.58
C SER A 20 5.01 -10.72 4.49
N PRO A 21 4.64 -10.75 5.80
CA PRO A 21 3.90 -11.83 6.45
C PRO A 21 2.47 -11.95 5.93
N PHE A 22 1.91 -13.15 5.97
CA PHE A 22 0.58 -13.46 5.42
C PHE A 22 -0.42 -13.81 6.54
N GLU A 23 -1.61 -13.20 6.48
CA GLU A 23 -2.75 -13.53 7.34
C GLU A 23 -3.82 -14.24 6.53
N SER A 24 -4.02 -15.53 6.84
CA SER A 24 -4.95 -16.40 6.09
C SER A 24 -6.42 -16.01 6.22
N ASP A 25 -6.76 -15.31 7.30
CA ASP A 25 -8.12 -14.92 7.66
C ASP A 25 -8.19 -13.43 7.98
N GLN A 26 -9.42 -12.91 8.10
CA GLN A 26 -9.65 -11.53 8.54
C GLN A 26 -9.38 -11.37 10.04
N VAL A 27 -8.34 -10.63 10.38
CA VAL A 27 -8.03 -10.21 11.76
C VAL A 27 -8.83 -8.95 12.10
N ARG A 28 -9.53 -8.95 13.22
CA ARG A 28 -10.39 -7.85 13.70
C ARG A 28 -10.07 -7.41 15.12
N TYR A 29 -9.23 -8.16 15.81
CA TYR A 29 -8.81 -7.91 17.18
C TYR A 29 -7.31 -8.18 17.32
N SER A 30 -6.63 -7.36 18.10
CA SER A 30 -5.26 -7.58 18.57
C SER A 30 -5.32 -7.67 20.10
N GLY A 31 -5.24 -8.90 20.62
CA GLY A 31 -5.65 -9.17 22.00
C GLY A 31 -7.14 -8.83 22.19
N ASP A 32 -7.45 -8.00 23.18
CA ASP A 32 -8.82 -7.54 23.48
C ASP A 32 -9.22 -6.25 22.73
N GLU A 33 -8.30 -5.62 22.03
CA GLU A 33 -8.55 -4.37 21.31
C GLU A 33 -9.05 -4.62 19.89
N ARG A 34 -10.12 -3.89 19.51
CA ARG A 34 -10.65 -3.92 18.15
C ARG A 34 -9.78 -3.09 17.22
N VAL A 35 -9.32 -3.71 16.13
CA VAL A 35 -8.51 -3.05 15.08
C VAL A 35 -9.30 -2.88 13.77
N ILE A 36 -8.86 -1.96 12.92
CA ILE A 36 -9.34 -1.90 11.54
C ILE A 36 -8.83 -3.14 10.82
N SER A 37 -9.76 -3.99 10.37
CA SER A 37 -9.49 -5.35 9.93
C SER A 37 -8.47 -5.43 8.80
N TYR A 38 -7.66 -6.50 8.82
CA TYR A 38 -6.67 -6.83 7.79
C TYR A 38 -6.63 -8.33 7.52
N GLY A 39 -5.89 -8.76 6.50
CA GLY A 39 -5.79 -10.16 6.11
C GLY A 39 -6.69 -10.53 4.93
N THR A 40 -6.84 -11.81 4.67
CA THR A 40 -7.52 -12.34 3.49
C THR A 40 -9.03 -12.09 3.56
N SER A 41 -9.58 -11.51 2.48
CA SER A 41 -11.03 -11.36 2.24
C SER A 41 -11.45 -12.27 1.09
N SER A 42 -12.74 -12.27 0.73
CA SER A 42 -13.30 -13.20 -0.29
C SER A 42 -12.59 -13.14 -1.65
N TYR A 43 -12.20 -11.94 -2.11
CA TYR A 43 -11.55 -11.69 -3.41
C TYR A 43 -10.44 -10.66 -3.31
N GLY A 44 -9.74 -10.61 -2.18
CA GLY A 44 -8.66 -9.67 -1.97
C GLY A 44 -7.91 -9.90 -0.66
N TYR A 45 -6.96 -9.02 -0.41
CA TYR A 45 -6.17 -9.02 0.82
C TYR A 45 -6.10 -7.59 1.37
N ASP A 46 -6.56 -7.41 2.60
CA ASP A 46 -6.48 -6.12 3.30
C ASP A 46 -5.08 -5.96 3.91
N VAL A 47 -4.32 -4.99 3.42
CA VAL A 47 -2.95 -4.72 3.86
C VAL A 47 -2.91 -3.82 5.08
N ARG A 48 -1.86 -4.02 5.90
CA ARG A 48 -1.54 -3.18 7.06
C ARG A 48 -0.62 -2.02 6.69
N CYS A 49 -0.82 -0.89 7.34
CA CYS A 49 0.14 0.21 7.33
C CYS A 49 1.30 -0.10 8.29
N ALA A 50 2.54 0.05 7.87
CA ALA A 50 3.69 0.02 8.79
C ALA A 50 3.71 1.27 9.68
N ASN A 51 4.61 1.29 10.66
CA ASN A 51 4.75 2.38 11.63
C ASN A 51 5.69 3.51 11.19
N GLU A 52 6.10 3.50 9.94
CA GLU A 52 6.98 4.50 9.33
C GLU A 52 6.17 5.39 8.39
N PHE A 53 6.22 6.69 8.61
CA PHE A 53 5.46 7.68 7.86
C PHE A 53 6.34 8.83 7.40
N LYS A 54 6.00 9.43 6.27
CA LYS A 54 6.53 10.69 5.79
C LYS A 54 5.36 11.65 5.58
N VAL A 55 5.25 12.66 6.45
CA VAL A 55 4.17 13.65 6.40
C VAL A 55 4.61 14.84 5.58
N PHE A 56 3.83 15.19 4.56
CA PHE A 56 4.14 16.32 3.69
C PHE A 56 4.08 17.64 4.44
N THR A 57 5.07 18.50 4.18
CA THR A 57 5.15 19.89 4.67
C THR A 57 5.44 20.82 3.50
N ASN A 58 4.81 22.01 3.52
CA ASN A 58 5.00 23.04 2.49
C ASN A 58 5.98 24.13 2.91
N VAL A 59 6.78 23.90 3.95
CA VAL A 59 7.67 24.95 4.53
C VAL A 59 8.88 25.22 3.64
N HIS A 60 9.39 24.21 2.96
CA HIS A 60 10.65 24.27 2.23
C HIS A 60 10.50 24.42 0.71
N SER A 61 9.35 24.13 0.13
CA SER A 61 9.12 24.18 -1.31
C SER A 61 7.91 25.03 -1.70
N LYS A 62 8.04 25.76 -2.82
CA LYS A 62 6.97 26.58 -3.40
C LYS A 62 6.07 25.82 -4.37
N THR A 63 6.55 24.70 -4.89
CA THR A 63 5.87 23.91 -5.93
C THR A 63 6.19 22.43 -5.74
N VAL A 64 5.20 21.59 -5.87
CA VAL A 64 5.39 20.14 -5.98
C VAL A 64 5.71 19.82 -7.44
N ASP A 65 6.96 19.43 -7.72
CA ASP A 65 7.40 19.06 -9.06
C ASP A 65 7.86 17.59 -9.05
N PRO A 66 7.18 16.68 -9.75
CA PRO A 66 7.55 15.26 -9.76
C PRO A 66 8.90 14.97 -10.44
N LYS A 67 9.42 15.89 -11.27
CA LYS A 67 10.75 15.77 -11.90
C LYS A 67 11.88 16.34 -11.05
N ASN A 68 11.56 17.22 -10.13
CA ASN A 68 12.50 17.86 -9.22
C ASN A 68 11.90 17.96 -7.83
N PHE A 69 11.56 16.80 -7.26
CA PHE A 69 10.90 16.72 -5.97
C PHE A 69 11.91 17.05 -4.85
N ASP A 70 11.53 17.99 -3.98
CA ASP A 70 12.32 18.37 -2.82
C ASP A 70 12.10 17.38 -1.69
N ASN A 71 13.11 16.60 -1.34
CA ASN A 71 13.04 15.58 -0.29
C ASN A 71 12.79 16.18 1.12
N ASP A 72 13.16 17.45 1.33
CA ASP A 72 12.90 18.17 2.57
C ASP A 72 11.42 18.57 2.74
N SER A 73 10.59 18.28 1.73
CA SER A 73 9.14 18.45 1.80
C SER A 73 8.43 17.39 2.65
N PHE A 74 9.16 16.49 3.30
CA PHE A 74 8.59 15.51 4.22
C PHE A 74 9.23 15.58 5.62
N VAL A 75 8.39 15.37 6.64
CA VAL A 75 8.81 15.10 8.01
C VAL A 75 8.67 13.60 8.26
N ASP A 76 9.76 12.96 8.67
CA ASP A 76 9.77 11.55 9.05
C ASP A 76 9.15 11.35 10.44
N MET A 77 8.26 10.38 10.54
CA MET A 77 7.59 10.01 11.79
C MET A 77 7.59 8.49 11.94
N VAL A 78 7.82 8.02 13.16
CA VAL A 78 7.69 6.63 13.57
C VAL A 78 6.76 6.55 14.78
N GLY A 79 5.76 5.69 14.74
CA GLY A 79 4.82 5.54 15.86
C GLY A 79 3.60 4.69 15.52
N ASP A 80 2.74 4.50 16.51
CA ASP A 80 1.53 3.67 16.38
C ASP A 80 0.42 4.34 15.56
N SER A 81 0.58 5.61 15.25
CA SER A 81 -0.33 6.34 14.36
C SER A 81 0.34 7.59 13.77
N CYS A 82 -0.19 8.04 12.64
CA CYS A 82 0.19 9.28 11.99
C CYS A 82 -1.01 10.25 11.94
N ILE A 83 -0.74 11.55 12.14
CA ILE A 83 -1.72 12.61 11.95
C ILE A 83 -1.37 13.37 10.66
N ILE A 84 -2.25 13.30 9.69
CA ILE A 84 -2.12 14.03 8.42
C ILE A 84 -2.83 15.38 8.57
N PRO A 85 -2.14 16.53 8.36
CA PRO A 85 -2.77 17.85 8.42
C PRO A 85 -3.95 17.99 7.45
N PRO A 86 -4.86 18.95 7.68
CA PRO A 86 -5.96 19.24 6.76
C PRO A 86 -5.46 19.51 5.33
N ASN A 87 -6.15 18.94 4.33
CA ASN A 87 -5.83 19.12 2.90
C ASN A 87 -4.35 18.81 2.55
N SER A 88 -3.73 17.89 3.28
CA SER A 88 -2.35 17.43 3.09
C SER A 88 -2.30 15.93 2.80
N PHE A 89 -1.12 15.39 2.68
CA PHE A 89 -0.91 13.97 2.43
C PHE A 89 0.27 13.41 3.21
N ALA A 90 0.33 12.10 3.30
CA ALA A 90 1.45 11.37 3.87
C ALA A 90 1.76 10.12 3.03
N LEU A 91 3.01 9.72 3.06
CA LEU A 91 3.45 8.44 2.55
C LEU A 91 3.70 7.50 3.71
N ALA A 92 3.36 6.22 3.50
CA ALA A 92 3.75 5.13 4.38
C ALA A 92 4.10 3.91 3.53
N ARG A 93 4.37 2.77 4.15
CA ARG A 93 4.52 1.50 3.42
C ARG A 93 3.65 0.43 4.03
N THR A 94 3.44 -0.64 3.29
CA THR A 94 2.80 -1.84 3.83
C THR A 94 3.71 -2.57 4.81
N VAL A 95 3.13 -3.24 5.82
CA VAL A 95 3.82 -4.25 6.63
C VAL A 95 4.22 -5.42 5.74
N GLU A 96 3.34 -5.79 4.84
CA GLU A 96 3.50 -6.90 3.91
C GLU A 96 4.51 -6.57 2.81
N TRP A 97 5.36 -7.54 2.51
CA TRP A 97 6.18 -7.63 1.31
C TRP A 97 5.43 -8.41 0.25
N PHE A 98 5.42 -7.93 -0.98
CA PHE A 98 4.77 -8.57 -2.12
C PHE A 98 5.79 -9.11 -3.12
N ARG A 99 5.45 -10.25 -3.74
CA ARG A 99 6.10 -10.82 -4.93
C ARG A 99 5.03 -11.14 -5.95
N ILE A 100 4.85 -10.26 -6.91
CA ILE A 100 3.77 -10.42 -7.89
C ILE A 100 4.21 -11.38 -8.99
N PRO A 101 3.49 -12.49 -9.23
CA PRO A 101 3.82 -13.43 -10.29
C PRO A 101 3.72 -12.77 -11.68
N ARG A 102 4.46 -13.31 -12.65
CA ARG A 102 4.50 -12.77 -14.02
C ARG A 102 3.13 -12.78 -14.74
N SER A 103 2.22 -13.67 -14.36
CA SER A 103 0.88 -13.72 -14.90
C SER A 103 -0.14 -12.84 -14.17
N VAL A 104 0.26 -12.09 -13.15
CA VAL A 104 -0.65 -11.39 -12.24
C VAL A 104 -0.46 -9.88 -12.32
N LEU A 105 -1.60 -9.17 -12.38
CA LEU A 105 -1.70 -7.74 -12.11
C LEU A 105 -2.41 -7.54 -10.77
N THR A 106 -1.90 -6.66 -9.91
CA THR A 106 -2.53 -6.33 -8.64
C THR A 106 -2.99 -4.87 -8.62
N ILE A 107 -4.23 -4.64 -8.20
CA ILE A 107 -4.81 -3.32 -8.04
C ILE A 107 -5.08 -3.09 -6.55
N CYS A 108 -4.63 -1.93 -6.05
CA CYS A 108 -4.89 -1.49 -4.68
C CYS A 108 -6.05 -0.50 -4.64
N LEU A 109 -6.98 -0.73 -3.73
CA LEU A 109 -8.10 0.17 -3.44
C LEU A 109 -8.10 0.57 -1.97
N GLY A 110 -8.58 1.79 -1.67
CA GLY A 110 -8.73 2.25 -0.30
C GLY A 110 -9.74 1.42 0.49
N LYS A 111 -9.54 1.34 1.81
CA LYS A 111 -10.47 0.67 2.72
C LYS A 111 -11.66 1.55 3.04
N SER A 112 -12.86 0.96 3.04
CA SER A 112 -14.13 1.68 3.24
C SER A 112 -14.21 2.48 4.55
N THR A 113 -13.50 2.06 5.59
CA THR A 113 -13.42 2.77 6.89
C THR A 113 -12.77 4.14 6.71
N TYR A 114 -11.62 4.20 6.05
CA TYR A 114 -10.92 5.46 5.78
C TYR A 114 -11.61 6.29 4.70
N ALA A 115 -12.12 5.66 3.65
CA ALA A 115 -12.83 6.35 2.58
C ALA A 115 -14.04 7.16 3.09
N ARG A 116 -14.78 6.61 4.07
CA ARG A 116 -15.92 7.30 4.71
C ARG A 116 -15.50 8.45 5.64
N CYS A 117 -14.23 8.52 6.00
CA CYS A 117 -13.65 9.64 6.75
C CYS A 117 -13.00 10.69 5.83
N GLY A 118 -13.17 10.59 4.51
CA GLY A 118 -12.55 11.50 3.56
C GLY A 118 -11.04 11.29 3.39
N ILE A 119 -10.55 10.08 3.69
CA ILE A 119 -9.15 9.70 3.49
C ILE A 119 -9.06 8.81 2.26
N ILE A 120 -8.27 9.23 1.30
CA ILE A 120 -8.00 8.48 0.07
C ILE A 120 -6.67 7.76 0.23
N VAL A 121 -6.63 6.48 -0.10
CA VAL A 121 -5.39 5.73 -0.30
C VAL A 121 -5.24 5.55 -1.81
N ASN A 122 -4.17 6.09 -2.36
CA ASN A 122 -3.82 5.93 -3.76
C ASN A 122 -2.60 5.02 -3.87
N VAL A 123 -2.61 4.10 -4.81
CA VAL A 123 -1.47 3.23 -5.17
C VAL A 123 -1.64 2.86 -6.63
N THR A 124 -0.58 3.02 -7.42
CA THR A 124 -0.60 2.56 -8.81
C THR A 124 -0.57 1.03 -8.88
N PRO A 125 -1.03 0.39 -9.96
CA PRO A 125 -1.04 -1.05 -10.07
C PRO A 125 0.35 -1.68 -9.86
N LEU A 126 0.40 -2.79 -9.13
CA LEU A 126 1.60 -3.60 -9.03
C LEU A 126 1.66 -4.50 -10.24
N GLU A 127 2.65 -4.26 -11.07
CA GLU A 127 2.81 -4.96 -12.34
C GLU A 127 3.45 -6.34 -12.17
N PRO A 128 3.38 -7.20 -13.21
CA PRO A 128 4.04 -8.50 -13.23
C PRO A 128 5.52 -8.44 -12.80
N GLU A 129 5.92 -9.33 -11.89
CA GLU A 129 7.26 -9.45 -11.31
C GLU A 129 7.74 -8.23 -10.50
N TRP A 130 6.84 -7.32 -10.14
CA TRP A 130 7.14 -6.33 -9.12
C TRP A 130 7.29 -6.99 -7.76
N GLU A 131 8.30 -6.55 -6.99
CA GLU A 131 8.58 -7.06 -5.64
C GLU A 131 8.92 -5.88 -4.72
N GLY A 132 8.42 -5.92 -3.45
CA GLY A 132 8.72 -4.90 -2.46
C GLY A 132 7.62 -4.68 -1.42
N HIS A 133 7.88 -3.76 -0.48
CA HIS A 133 6.83 -3.12 0.30
C HIS A 133 6.14 -2.06 -0.56
N VAL A 134 4.81 -2.04 -0.54
CA VAL A 134 4.05 -1.04 -1.30
C VAL A 134 4.11 0.30 -0.59
N THR A 135 4.49 1.35 -1.30
CA THR A 135 4.31 2.71 -0.79
C THR A 135 2.83 3.08 -0.89
N LEU A 136 2.26 3.49 0.24
CA LEU A 136 0.86 3.89 0.41
C LEU A 136 0.81 5.42 0.42
N GLU A 137 0.05 6.01 -0.49
CA GLU A 137 -0.10 7.46 -0.61
C GLU A 137 -1.46 7.87 -0.01
N PHE A 138 -1.45 8.37 1.23
CA PHE A 138 -2.64 8.83 1.94
C PHE A 138 -2.92 10.31 1.69
N SER A 139 -4.09 10.65 1.17
CA SER A 139 -4.55 12.04 1.06
C SER A 139 -5.67 12.33 2.05
N ASN A 140 -5.50 13.36 2.86
CA ASN A 140 -6.54 13.90 3.72
C ASN A 140 -7.30 14.98 2.96
N THR A 141 -8.50 14.68 2.48
CA THR A 141 -9.35 15.62 1.73
C THR A 141 -10.25 16.46 2.62
N THR A 142 -10.11 16.34 3.95
CA THR A 142 -10.94 17.07 4.91
C THR A 142 -10.23 18.33 5.42
N ASN A 143 -11.00 19.21 6.05
CA ASN A 143 -10.50 20.40 6.72
C ASN A 143 -10.10 20.15 8.20
N LEU A 144 -10.05 18.89 8.63
CA LEU A 144 -9.62 18.44 9.96
C LEU A 144 -8.37 17.56 9.85
N PRO A 145 -7.52 17.49 10.90
CA PRO A 145 -6.46 16.51 10.97
C PRO A 145 -7.02 15.08 10.89
N ALA A 146 -6.42 14.21 10.07
CA ALA A 146 -6.84 12.84 9.89
C ALA A 146 -5.83 11.86 10.50
N LYS A 147 -6.32 10.83 11.20
CA LYS A 147 -5.49 9.84 11.87
C LYS A 147 -5.44 8.53 11.09
N ILE A 148 -4.22 8.03 10.84
CA ILE A 148 -3.94 6.71 10.28
C ILE A 148 -3.29 5.86 11.37
N TYR A 149 -3.75 4.63 11.56
CA TYR A 149 -3.21 3.69 12.53
C TYR A 149 -2.18 2.77 11.88
N ALA A 150 -1.03 2.60 12.56
CA ALA A 150 -0.03 1.62 12.20
C ALA A 150 -0.49 0.20 12.58
N ASN A 151 0.03 -0.81 11.87
CA ASN A 151 -0.26 -2.23 12.05
C ASN A 151 -1.73 -2.63 11.88
N GLU A 152 -2.57 -1.72 11.37
CA GLU A 152 -3.97 -1.95 11.06
C GLU A 152 -4.26 -1.86 9.55
N GLY A 153 -5.42 -2.38 9.14
CA GLY A 153 -5.83 -2.46 7.74
C GLY A 153 -6.15 -1.09 7.14
N VAL A 154 -5.53 -0.76 6.01
CA VAL A 154 -5.68 0.58 5.38
C VAL A 154 -6.13 0.54 3.92
N ALA A 155 -5.89 -0.55 3.22
CA ALA A 155 -6.21 -0.70 1.81
C ALA A 155 -6.45 -2.17 1.47
N GLN A 156 -7.03 -2.44 0.30
CA GLN A 156 -7.31 -3.79 -0.19
C GLN A 156 -6.61 -4.03 -1.52
N MET A 157 -5.86 -5.13 -1.62
CA MET A 157 -5.25 -5.64 -2.84
C MET A 157 -6.18 -6.61 -3.53
N LEU A 158 -6.46 -6.37 -4.82
CA LEU A 158 -7.20 -7.27 -5.70
C LEU A 158 -6.23 -7.88 -6.71
N PHE A 159 -6.29 -9.19 -6.91
CA PHE A 159 -5.39 -9.93 -7.79
C PHE A 159 -6.13 -10.40 -9.04
N PHE A 160 -5.55 -10.13 -10.20
CA PHE A 160 -6.08 -10.50 -11.52
C PHE A 160 -5.03 -11.31 -12.26
N GLU A 161 -5.35 -12.54 -12.62
CA GLU A 161 -4.48 -13.36 -13.44
C GLU A 161 -4.85 -13.20 -14.92
N SER A 162 -3.83 -12.94 -15.74
CA SER A 162 -4.00 -12.77 -17.18
C SER A 162 -4.17 -14.12 -17.89
N ASP A 163 -4.93 -14.11 -18.98
CA ASP A 163 -5.10 -15.27 -19.86
C ASP A 163 -3.83 -15.53 -20.70
N GLU A 164 -3.00 -14.50 -20.88
CA GLU A 164 -1.74 -14.54 -21.60
C GLU A 164 -0.64 -13.86 -20.77
N VAL A 165 0.54 -14.49 -20.70
CA VAL A 165 1.69 -13.92 -19.98
C VAL A 165 2.28 -12.76 -20.78
N CYS A 166 2.57 -11.65 -20.10
CA CYS A 166 3.16 -10.46 -20.72
C CYS A 166 4.56 -10.75 -21.30
N ALA A 167 4.84 -10.17 -22.45
CA ALA A 167 6.15 -10.28 -23.10
C ALA A 167 7.26 -9.59 -22.27
N THR A 168 6.93 -8.45 -21.64
CA THR A 168 7.87 -7.64 -20.85
C THR A 168 7.25 -7.33 -19.49
N SER A 169 7.91 -7.77 -18.42
CA SER A 169 7.48 -7.50 -17.03
C SER A 169 8.07 -6.22 -16.47
N TYR A 170 7.69 -5.87 -15.24
CA TYR A 170 8.29 -4.74 -14.50
C TYR A 170 9.78 -4.97 -14.20
N ALA A 171 10.16 -6.20 -13.87
CA ALA A 171 11.55 -6.58 -13.64
C ALA A 171 12.38 -6.51 -14.94
N ASP A 172 11.85 -7.02 -16.08
CA ASP A 172 12.53 -7.02 -17.37
C ASP A 172 12.93 -5.61 -17.84
N ARG A 173 12.11 -4.59 -17.56
CA ARG A 173 12.40 -3.20 -17.93
C ARG A 173 13.10 -2.39 -16.87
N GLY A 174 13.58 -3.02 -15.78
CA GLY A 174 14.28 -2.36 -14.70
C GLY A 174 13.45 -1.27 -14.01
N GLY A 175 12.21 -1.60 -13.67
CA GLY A 175 11.26 -0.64 -13.10
C GLY A 175 11.82 0.08 -11.87
N LYS A 176 11.68 1.41 -11.82
CA LYS A 176 12.33 2.29 -10.83
C LYS A 176 11.94 2.07 -9.37
N TYR A 177 10.84 1.37 -9.14
CA TYR A 177 10.33 1.05 -7.80
C TYR A 177 10.47 -0.44 -7.45
N GLN A 178 11.32 -1.19 -8.14
CA GLN A 178 11.61 -2.59 -7.82
C GLN A 178 12.39 -2.69 -6.51
N GLY A 179 12.02 -3.64 -5.64
CA GLY A 179 12.74 -3.96 -4.42
C GLY A 179 12.62 -2.89 -3.32
N GLN A 180 11.51 -2.18 -3.23
CA GLN A 180 11.30 -1.16 -2.19
C GLN A 180 11.33 -1.78 -0.78
N THR A 181 12.24 -1.31 0.08
CA THR A 181 12.40 -1.78 1.48
C THR A 181 11.85 -0.80 2.52
N GLY A 182 11.58 0.45 2.14
CA GLY A 182 11.08 1.53 3.00
C GLY A 182 10.06 2.40 2.27
N VAL A 183 9.67 3.51 2.88
CA VAL A 183 8.82 4.52 2.25
C VAL A 183 9.63 5.20 1.14
N THR A 184 9.25 4.95 -0.10
CA THR A 184 10.00 5.43 -1.27
C THR A 184 9.44 6.76 -1.76
N LEU A 185 10.32 7.74 -1.94
CA LEU A 185 9.99 9.05 -2.49
C LEU A 185 9.85 9.01 -4.02
N PRO A 186 9.23 10.04 -4.65
CA PRO A 186 9.11 10.12 -6.09
C PRO A 186 10.46 10.00 -6.79
N LYS A 187 10.49 9.22 -7.87
CA LYS A 187 11.65 9.09 -8.77
C LYS A 187 11.20 9.47 -10.18
N ALA A 188 11.92 10.36 -10.83
CA ALA A 188 11.68 10.73 -12.23
C ALA A 188 12.24 9.70 -13.21
#